data_0c64e56a8ae3005d0ab68ab6071b6277
#
_entry.id   0c64e56a8ae3005d0ab68ab6071b6277
#
_cell.length_a   1.000
_cell.length_b   1.000
_cell.length_c   1.000
_cell.angle_alpha   90.00
_cell.angle_beta   90.00
_cell.angle_gamma   90.00
#
_symmetry.space_group_name_H-M   'P 1'
#
loop_
_entity.id
_entity.type
_entity.pdbx_description
1 polymer ?
#
loop_
_entity_poly.entity_id
_entity_poly.type
_entity_poly.pdbx_seq_one_letter_code
_entity_poly.pdbx_strand_id
1 'polypeptide(L)'
;MATREAFIQELEGLNQELNAMSQMVQDAIDSSFQALSEHNTELADKIIKGDRDVDNMERKIETHCLTLMLKQQPVASDLRHISTALKVVTDLERMGDQAADIADLSLRLEAADYGLVSKHLPAMVANVKTMVKDAICAFIERDTETAETFEQRDDLIDAFFERVKREVIEFLKKDGDKSDVAVDVLMVAKYLERIADHAVNVCEWTEFSDTGAVGDVMIL
;
A
#
# COMPACT_ATOMS: atom_id res chain seq x y z
N MET A 1 17.47 -26.75 20.89
CA MET A 1 18.25 -25.88 19.99
C MET A 1 17.77 -26.00 18.53
N ALA A 2 17.72 -27.21 17.95
CA ALA A 2 17.28 -27.41 16.55
C ALA A 2 15.86 -26.84 16.23
N THR A 3 14.93 -26.90 17.17
CA THR A 3 13.56 -26.36 17.00
C THR A 3 13.50 -24.84 16.93
N ARG A 4 14.35 -24.12 17.66
CA ARG A 4 14.38 -22.65 17.64
C ARG A 4 15.07 -22.09 16.40
N GLU A 5 16.13 -22.75 15.93
CA GLU A 5 16.78 -22.37 14.65
C GLU A 5 15.83 -22.55 13.47
N ALA A 6 15.08 -23.67 13.43
CA ALA A 6 14.06 -23.88 12.40
C ALA A 6 12.95 -22.82 12.46
N PHE A 7 12.52 -22.42 13.65
CA PHE A 7 11.52 -21.36 13.80
C PHE A 7 12.02 -19.99 13.32
N ILE A 8 13.27 -19.64 13.62
CA ILE A 8 13.89 -18.39 13.13
C ILE A 8 13.94 -18.39 11.60
N GLN A 9 14.33 -19.50 10.97
CA GLN A 9 14.35 -19.63 9.51
C GLN A 9 12.95 -19.47 8.90
N GLU A 10 11.91 -19.98 9.53
CA GLU A 10 10.52 -19.79 9.05
C GLU A 10 10.07 -18.33 9.20
N LEU A 11 10.45 -17.63 10.28
CA LEU A 11 10.17 -16.18 10.41
C LEU A 11 10.92 -15.36 9.35
N GLU A 12 12.16 -15.70 9.06
CA GLU A 12 12.92 -15.08 7.95
C GLU A 12 12.23 -15.33 6.61
N GLY A 13 11.69 -16.53 6.40
CA GLY A 13 10.89 -16.87 5.22
C GLY A 13 9.63 -16.03 5.12
N LEU A 14 8.89 -15.84 6.22
CA LEU A 14 7.72 -14.97 6.29
C LEU A 14 8.06 -13.51 5.93
N ASN A 15 9.15 -12.99 6.48
CA ASN A 15 9.61 -11.64 6.18
C ASN A 15 10.02 -11.47 4.70
N GLN A 16 10.63 -12.51 4.09
CA GLN A 16 10.93 -12.50 2.65
C GLN A 16 9.65 -12.49 1.79
N GLU A 17 8.62 -13.21 2.19
CA GLU A 17 7.32 -13.21 1.51
C GLU A 17 6.64 -11.84 1.61
N LEU A 18 6.64 -11.20 2.77
CA LEU A 18 6.12 -9.84 2.96
C LEU A 18 6.88 -8.82 2.10
N ASN A 19 8.21 -8.89 2.07
CA ASN A 19 9.02 -8.04 1.18
C ASN A 19 8.68 -8.26 -0.30
N ALA A 20 8.52 -9.52 -0.72
CA ALA A 20 8.16 -9.83 -2.10
C ALA A 20 6.78 -9.27 -2.46
N MET A 21 5.79 -9.38 -1.57
CA MET A 21 4.45 -8.81 -1.77
C MET A 21 4.50 -7.28 -1.82
N SER A 22 5.27 -6.64 -0.93
CA SER A 22 5.50 -5.20 -0.96
C SER A 22 6.08 -4.73 -2.30
N GLN A 23 7.06 -5.47 -2.85
CA GLN A 23 7.61 -5.15 -4.17
C GLN A 23 6.56 -5.29 -5.27
N MET A 24 5.72 -6.33 -5.24
CA MET A 24 4.62 -6.50 -6.21
C MET A 24 3.66 -5.31 -6.17
N VAL A 25 3.30 -4.83 -4.97
CA VAL A 25 2.43 -3.66 -4.79
C VAL A 25 3.10 -2.38 -5.31
N GLN A 26 4.38 -2.16 -4.99
CA GLN A 26 5.14 -1.00 -5.50
C GLN A 26 5.23 -1.00 -7.02
N ASP A 27 5.49 -2.17 -7.63
CA ASP A 27 5.55 -2.33 -9.08
C ASP A 27 4.17 -2.10 -9.73
N ALA A 28 3.07 -2.51 -9.06
CA ALA A 28 1.71 -2.25 -9.52
C ALA A 28 1.39 -0.74 -9.48
N ILE A 29 1.75 -0.02 -8.39
CA ILE A 29 1.58 1.44 -8.28
C ILE A 29 2.36 2.16 -9.38
N ASP A 30 3.63 1.82 -9.61
CA ASP A 30 4.44 2.42 -10.67
C ASP A 30 3.85 2.18 -12.05
N SER A 31 3.51 0.91 -12.31
CA SER A 31 3.00 0.51 -13.62
C SER A 31 1.62 1.11 -13.89
N SER A 32 0.74 1.25 -12.87
CA SER A 32 -0.57 1.87 -13.04
C SER A 32 -0.44 3.36 -13.37
N PHE A 33 0.49 4.06 -12.72
CA PHE A 33 0.77 5.45 -13.05
C PHE A 33 1.47 5.61 -14.41
N GLN A 34 2.35 4.67 -14.81
CA GLN A 34 2.92 4.65 -16.15
C GLN A 34 1.82 4.41 -17.19
N ALA A 35 0.92 3.44 -16.98
CA ALA A 35 -0.21 3.19 -17.87
C ALA A 35 -1.07 4.44 -18.05
N LEU A 36 -1.35 5.15 -16.97
CA LEU A 36 -2.07 6.42 -16.99
C LEU A 36 -1.31 7.51 -17.79
N SER A 37 0.01 7.69 -17.52
CA SER A 37 0.80 8.77 -18.12
C SER A 37 1.06 8.57 -19.60
N GLU A 38 1.16 7.32 -20.06
CA GLU A 38 1.46 6.95 -21.43
C GLU A 38 0.20 6.51 -22.22
N HIS A 39 -0.96 6.49 -21.58
CA HIS A 39 -2.20 5.90 -22.12
C HIS A 39 -1.96 4.47 -22.67
N ASN A 40 -1.25 3.68 -21.88
CA ASN A 40 -0.85 2.32 -22.25
C ASN A 40 -1.89 1.30 -21.77
N THR A 41 -2.90 1.05 -22.61
CA THR A 41 -4.02 0.14 -22.29
C THR A 41 -3.57 -1.31 -22.11
N GLU A 42 -2.51 -1.77 -22.80
CA GLU A 42 -1.99 -3.12 -22.63
C GLU A 42 -1.34 -3.30 -21.25
N LEU A 43 -0.63 -2.26 -20.78
CA LEU A 43 -0.05 -2.26 -19.44
C LEU A 43 -1.13 -2.21 -18.37
N ALA A 44 -2.16 -1.37 -18.55
CA ALA A 44 -3.31 -1.30 -17.65
C ALA A 44 -4.01 -2.66 -17.50
N ASP A 45 -4.33 -3.31 -18.63
CA ASP A 45 -4.91 -4.66 -18.67
C ASP A 45 -4.04 -5.71 -17.96
N LYS A 46 -2.70 -5.59 -18.08
CA LYS A 46 -1.77 -6.49 -17.41
C LYS A 46 -1.81 -6.31 -15.88
N ILE A 47 -1.90 -5.08 -15.41
CA ILE A 47 -1.96 -4.77 -13.98
C ILE A 47 -3.26 -5.31 -13.38
N ILE A 48 -4.40 -5.01 -14.00
CA ILE A 48 -5.72 -5.48 -13.56
C ILE A 48 -5.78 -7.03 -13.47
N LYS A 49 -5.15 -7.72 -14.43
CA LYS A 49 -5.08 -9.18 -14.40
C LYS A 49 -4.06 -9.71 -13.39
N GLY A 50 -2.99 -8.95 -13.16
CA GLY A 50 -1.91 -9.27 -12.22
C GLY A 50 -2.29 -9.11 -10.75
N ASP A 51 -3.35 -8.40 -10.45
CA ASP A 51 -3.90 -8.24 -9.10
C ASP A 51 -4.15 -9.59 -8.41
N ARG A 52 -4.60 -10.59 -9.15
CA ARG A 52 -4.72 -11.98 -8.66
C ARG A 52 -3.42 -12.58 -8.12
N ASP A 53 -2.27 -12.10 -8.57
CA ASP A 53 -0.98 -12.60 -8.06
C ASP A 53 -0.70 -12.01 -6.68
N VAL A 54 -1.17 -10.79 -6.41
CA VAL A 54 -1.15 -10.15 -5.07
C VAL A 54 -2.08 -10.93 -4.12
N ASP A 55 -3.32 -11.24 -4.53
CA ASP A 55 -4.27 -12.09 -3.79
C ASP A 55 -3.68 -13.46 -3.44
N ASN A 56 -3.00 -14.08 -4.40
CA ASN A 56 -2.39 -15.40 -4.20
C ASN A 56 -1.22 -15.31 -3.20
N MET A 57 -0.46 -14.21 -3.21
CA MET A 57 0.60 -13.98 -2.25
C MET A 57 0.03 -13.72 -0.86
N GLU A 58 -1.06 -12.95 -0.73
CA GLU A 58 -1.79 -12.79 0.53
C GLU A 58 -2.14 -14.16 1.12
N ARG A 59 -2.88 -15.00 0.39
CA ARG A 59 -3.30 -16.34 0.85
C ARG A 59 -2.12 -17.24 1.23
N LYS A 60 -1.00 -17.11 0.52
CA LYS A 60 0.23 -17.84 0.83
C LYS A 60 0.81 -17.41 2.17
N ILE A 61 0.92 -16.10 2.40
CA ILE A 61 1.44 -15.52 3.66
C ILE A 61 0.51 -15.85 4.83
N GLU A 62 -0.81 -15.72 4.65
CA GLU A 62 -1.80 -16.12 5.67
C GLU A 62 -1.65 -17.60 6.06
N THR A 63 -1.54 -18.48 5.07
CA THR A 63 -1.33 -19.92 5.29
C THR A 63 -0.02 -20.18 6.02
N HIS A 64 1.04 -19.44 5.70
CA HIS A 64 2.34 -19.53 6.38
C HIS A 64 2.21 -19.08 7.85
N CYS A 65 1.59 -17.94 8.13
CA CYS A 65 1.34 -17.44 9.49
C CYS A 65 0.56 -18.47 10.33
N LEU A 66 -0.56 -19.00 9.80
CA LEU A 66 -1.36 -20.01 10.48
C LEU A 66 -0.56 -21.29 10.74
N THR A 67 0.25 -21.71 9.79
CA THR A 67 1.13 -22.89 9.93
C THR A 67 2.17 -22.68 11.02
N LEU A 68 2.78 -21.50 11.11
CA LEU A 68 3.73 -21.13 12.17
C LEU A 68 3.06 -21.19 13.56
N MET A 69 1.87 -20.60 13.70
CA MET A 69 1.13 -20.62 14.96
C MET A 69 0.80 -22.05 15.40
N LEU A 70 0.35 -22.90 14.48
CA LEU A 70 -0.04 -24.27 14.77
C LEU A 70 1.14 -25.19 15.10
N LYS A 71 2.24 -25.09 14.37
CA LYS A 71 3.39 -26.02 14.49
C LYS A 71 4.37 -25.62 15.55
N GLN A 72 4.60 -24.33 15.73
CA GLN A 72 5.70 -23.83 16.57
C GLN A 72 5.26 -23.33 17.94
N GLN A 73 3.94 -23.12 18.15
CA GLN A 73 3.39 -22.60 19.39
C GLN A 73 4.16 -21.36 19.90
N PRO A 74 4.27 -20.30 19.05
CA PRO A 74 5.03 -19.10 19.37
C PRO A 74 4.46 -18.44 20.63
N VAL A 75 5.30 -17.76 21.38
CA VAL A 75 4.90 -17.09 22.63
C VAL A 75 5.24 -15.60 22.59
N ALA A 76 4.47 -14.83 23.35
CA ALA A 76 4.69 -13.40 23.56
C ALA A 76 4.96 -12.64 22.23
N SER A 77 6.13 -12.02 22.09
CA SER A 77 6.49 -11.17 20.94
C SER A 77 6.44 -11.89 19.59
N ASP A 78 6.84 -13.17 19.55
CA ASP A 78 6.81 -13.94 18.30
C ASP A 78 5.37 -14.18 17.83
N LEU A 79 4.45 -14.47 18.77
CA LEU A 79 3.02 -14.62 18.46
C LEU A 79 2.41 -13.30 17.98
N ARG A 80 2.74 -12.18 18.66
CA ARG A 80 2.27 -10.86 18.24
C ARG A 80 2.75 -10.54 16.82
N HIS A 81 4.04 -10.73 16.51
CA HIS A 81 4.59 -10.47 15.18
C HIS A 81 3.89 -11.28 14.09
N ILE A 82 3.68 -12.60 14.29
CA ILE A 82 2.99 -13.44 13.30
C ILE A 82 1.52 -13.05 13.18
N SER A 83 0.83 -12.75 14.28
CA SER A 83 -0.58 -12.32 14.22
C SER A 83 -0.75 -10.96 13.56
N THR A 84 0.23 -10.07 13.74
CA THR A 84 0.25 -8.76 13.10
C THR A 84 0.54 -8.88 11.60
N ALA A 85 1.41 -9.82 11.19
CA ALA A 85 1.65 -10.09 9.77
C ALA A 85 0.37 -10.41 8.99
N LEU A 86 -0.64 -11.06 9.64
CA LEU A 86 -1.97 -11.27 9.04
C LEU A 86 -2.72 -9.96 8.75
N LYS A 87 -2.48 -8.91 9.52
CA LYS A 87 -3.07 -7.59 9.28
C LYS A 87 -2.33 -6.85 8.19
N VAL A 88 -1.00 -6.85 8.28
CA VAL A 88 -0.11 -6.22 7.30
C VAL A 88 -0.34 -6.78 5.89
N VAL A 89 -0.51 -8.09 5.75
CA VAL A 89 -0.74 -8.70 4.43
C VAL A 89 -2.06 -8.27 3.81
N THR A 90 -3.11 -8.07 4.63
CA THR A 90 -4.39 -7.55 4.16
C THR A 90 -4.27 -6.06 3.74
N ASP A 91 -3.50 -5.25 4.49
CA ASP A 91 -3.24 -3.86 4.07
C ASP A 91 -2.47 -3.82 2.74
N LEU A 92 -1.50 -4.73 2.52
CA LEU A 92 -0.79 -4.84 1.25
C LEU A 92 -1.71 -5.25 0.08
N GLU A 93 -2.63 -6.20 0.30
CA GLU A 93 -3.63 -6.58 -0.72
C GLU A 93 -4.50 -5.37 -1.07
N ARG A 94 -5.00 -4.62 -0.09
CA ARG A 94 -5.77 -3.41 -0.33
C ARG A 94 -5.00 -2.34 -1.12
N MET A 95 -3.71 -2.18 -0.87
CA MET A 95 -2.87 -1.29 -1.69
C MET A 95 -2.77 -1.78 -3.15
N GLY A 96 -2.68 -3.09 -3.37
CA GLY A 96 -2.71 -3.72 -4.69
C GLY A 96 -4.03 -3.45 -5.42
N ASP A 97 -5.17 -3.70 -4.75
CA ASP A 97 -6.52 -3.38 -5.25
C ASP A 97 -6.60 -1.91 -5.75
N GLN A 98 -6.10 -0.95 -4.94
CA GLN A 98 -6.12 0.47 -5.31
C GLN A 98 -5.23 0.74 -6.55
N ALA A 99 -4.09 0.06 -6.69
CA ALA A 99 -3.25 0.20 -7.87
C ALA A 99 -3.94 -0.36 -9.13
N ALA A 100 -4.68 -1.47 -9.01
CA ALA A 100 -5.50 -2.01 -10.09
C ALA A 100 -6.66 -1.08 -10.45
N ASP A 101 -7.31 -0.45 -9.46
CA ASP A 101 -8.33 0.57 -9.68
C ASP A 101 -7.79 1.79 -10.45
N ILE A 102 -6.56 2.25 -10.14
CA ILE A 102 -5.88 3.32 -10.90
C ILE A 102 -5.64 2.87 -12.35
N ALA A 103 -5.22 1.62 -12.56
CA ALA A 103 -5.03 1.07 -13.90
C ALA A 103 -6.36 1.00 -14.68
N ASP A 104 -7.47 0.63 -14.04
CA ASP A 104 -8.81 0.64 -14.68
C ASP A 104 -9.23 2.06 -15.10
N LEU A 105 -8.99 3.06 -14.24
CA LEU A 105 -9.23 4.46 -14.59
C LEU A 105 -8.39 4.90 -15.78
N SER A 106 -7.16 4.42 -15.92
CA SER A 106 -6.27 4.79 -17.03
C SER A 106 -6.78 4.34 -18.40
N LEU A 107 -7.65 3.32 -18.46
CA LEU A 107 -8.29 2.89 -19.70
C LEU A 107 -9.28 3.95 -20.27
N ARG A 108 -9.77 4.86 -19.44
CA ARG A 108 -10.73 5.90 -19.79
C ARG A 108 -10.07 7.27 -19.96
N LEU A 109 -8.90 7.48 -19.35
CA LEU A 109 -8.17 8.75 -19.37
C LEU A 109 -7.14 8.76 -20.51
N GLU A 110 -7.22 9.77 -21.36
CA GLU A 110 -6.16 10.02 -22.35
C GLU A 110 -4.94 10.68 -21.69
N ALA A 111 -3.73 10.32 -22.14
CA ALA A 111 -2.47 10.80 -21.55
C ALA A 111 -2.34 12.33 -21.46
N ALA A 112 -2.90 13.05 -22.44
CA ALA A 112 -2.86 14.51 -22.44
C ALA A 112 -3.83 15.14 -21.44
N ASP A 113 -4.89 14.45 -21.05
CA ASP A 113 -6.00 15.03 -20.29
C ASP A 113 -5.68 15.12 -18.78
N TYR A 114 -5.05 14.10 -18.18
CA TYR A 114 -4.75 14.16 -16.74
C TYR A 114 -3.72 15.25 -16.40
N GLY A 115 -2.74 15.47 -17.26
CA GLY A 115 -1.72 16.52 -17.08
C GLY A 115 -2.28 17.94 -17.18
N LEU A 116 -3.43 18.11 -17.87
CA LEU A 116 -4.16 19.37 -17.90
C LEU A 116 -4.92 19.63 -16.60
N VAL A 117 -5.34 18.57 -15.91
CA VAL A 117 -6.14 18.66 -14.69
C VAL A 117 -5.26 18.81 -13.45
N SER A 118 -4.20 17.99 -13.32
CA SER A 118 -3.31 18.07 -12.16
C SER A 118 -1.85 17.84 -12.48
N LYS A 119 -1.01 18.75 -11.98
CA LYS A 119 0.45 18.65 -12.02
C LYS A 119 1.07 18.04 -10.77
N HIS A 120 0.26 17.80 -9.72
CA HIS A 120 0.75 17.31 -8.43
C HIS A 120 0.70 15.78 -8.30
N LEU A 121 -0.02 15.08 -9.17
CA LEU A 121 -0.13 13.62 -9.15
C LEU A 121 1.25 12.90 -9.19
N PRO A 122 2.22 13.28 -10.06
CA PRO A 122 3.52 12.57 -10.09
C PRO A 122 4.27 12.63 -8.76
N ALA A 123 4.20 13.78 -8.07
CA ALA A 123 4.83 13.94 -6.76
C ALA A 123 4.10 13.13 -5.68
N MET A 124 2.76 13.06 -5.73
CA MET A 124 1.96 12.24 -4.83
C MET A 124 2.32 10.76 -4.97
N VAL A 125 2.36 10.23 -6.21
CA VAL A 125 2.77 8.84 -6.50
C VAL A 125 4.15 8.51 -5.92
N ALA A 126 5.14 9.37 -6.15
CA ALA A 126 6.50 9.14 -5.65
C ALA A 126 6.56 9.06 -4.11
N ASN A 127 5.79 9.91 -3.40
CA ASN A 127 5.72 9.88 -1.95
C ASN A 127 4.98 8.64 -1.43
N VAL A 128 3.84 8.29 -2.01
CA VAL A 128 3.06 7.09 -1.63
C VAL A 128 3.91 5.82 -1.78
N LYS A 129 4.61 5.64 -2.91
CA LYS A 129 5.53 4.51 -3.09
C LYS A 129 6.57 4.39 -2.00
N THR A 130 7.18 5.53 -1.64
CA THR A 130 8.21 5.56 -0.59
C THR A 130 7.58 5.17 0.75
N MET A 131 6.36 5.64 1.05
CA MET A 131 5.63 5.26 2.25
C MET A 131 5.38 3.75 2.30
N VAL A 132 4.86 3.13 1.24
CA VAL A 132 4.62 1.68 1.19
C VAL A 132 5.90 0.88 1.47
N LYS A 133 7.01 1.25 0.81
CA LYS A 133 8.29 0.60 1.03
C LYS A 133 8.76 0.70 2.48
N ASP A 134 8.78 1.93 3.00
CA ASP A 134 9.34 2.20 4.32
C ASP A 134 8.48 1.60 5.43
N ALA A 135 7.14 1.57 5.28
CA ALA A 135 6.23 0.93 6.23
C ALA A 135 6.53 -0.58 6.38
N ILE A 136 6.74 -1.28 5.26
CA ILE A 136 7.06 -2.71 5.30
C ILE A 136 8.47 -2.95 5.84
N CYS A 137 9.44 -2.12 5.50
CA CYS A 137 10.77 -2.19 6.12
C CYS A 137 10.68 -2.01 7.63
N ALA A 138 9.96 -0.99 8.11
CA ALA A 138 9.77 -0.74 9.53
C ALA A 138 9.11 -1.93 10.24
N PHE A 139 8.10 -2.56 9.63
CA PHE A 139 7.45 -3.76 10.18
C PHE A 139 8.43 -4.95 10.30
N ILE A 140 9.18 -5.23 9.25
CA ILE A 140 10.12 -6.36 9.22
C ILE A 140 11.27 -6.17 10.21
N GLU A 141 11.80 -4.94 10.30
CA GLU A 141 12.90 -4.57 11.18
C GLU A 141 12.45 -4.26 12.61
N ARG A 142 11.13 -4.19 12.84
CA ARG A 142 10.50 -3.78 14.12
C ARG A 142 10.96 -2.38 14.54
N ASP A 143 11.07 -1.50 13.56
CA ASP A 143 11.52 -0.12 13.76
C ASP A 143 10.32 0.79 14.10
N THR A 144 10.02 0.91 15.38
CA THR A 144 8.93 1.76 15.88
C THR A 144 9.27 3.24 15.77
N GLU A 145 10.56 3.64 15.79
CA GLU A 145 10.97 5.03 15.64
C GLU A 145 10.63 5.56 14.24
N THR A 146 10.89 4.77 13.20
CA THR A 146 10.44 5.09 11.84
C THR A 146 8.92 5.10 11.75
N ALA A 147 8.21 4.12 12.35
CA ALA A 147 6.76 4.03 12.33
C ALA A 147 6.10 5.31 12.88
N GLU A 148 6.57 5.88 13.99
CA GLU A 148 6.06 7.11 14.60
C GLU A 148 6.15 8.35 13.66
N THR A 149 6.97 8.31 12.61
CA THR A 149 7.08 9.43 11.65
C THR A 149 5.99 9.44 10.59
N PHE A 150 5.19 8.38 10.50
CA PHE A 150 4.25 8.19 9.38
C PHE A 150 3.06 9.14 9.41
N GLU A 151 2.58 9.58 10.57
CA GLU A 151 1.52 10.60 10.65
C GLU A 151 1.91 11.90 9.90
N GLN A 152 3.16 12.35 10.05
CA GLN A 152 3.63 13.55 9.35
C GLN A 152 3.75 13.35 7.83
N ARG A 153 4.01 12.12 7.39
CA ARG A 153 4.07 11.77 5.97
C ARG A 153 2.68 11.68 5.37
N ASP A 154 1.72 11.21 6.14
CA ASP A 154 0.31 11.17 5.77
C ASP A 154 -0.25 12.58 5.59
N ASP A 155 0.01 13.50 6.52
CA ASP A 155 -0.33 14.93 6.39
C ASP A 155 0.16 15.52 5.04
N LEU A 156 1.32 15.07 4.54
CA LEU A 156 1.84 15.50 3.24
C LEU A 156 1.01 14.94 2.09
N ILE A 157 0.57 13.68 2.17
CA ILE A 157 -0.29 13.07 1.14
C ILE A 157 -1.66 13.74 1.13
N ASP A 158 -2.23 14.01 2.29
CA ASP A 158 -3.46 14.79 2.45
C ASP A 158 -3.34 16.18 1.82
N ALA A 159 -2.22 16.85 2.04
CA ALA A 159 -1.96 18.14 1.41
C ALA A 159 -1.86 18.04 -0.11
N PHE A 160 -1.32 16.94 -0.68
CA PHE A 160 -1.34 16.68 -2.12
C PHE A 160 -2.76 16.45 -2.61
N PHE A 161 -3.54 15.62 -1.93
CA PHE A 161 -4.93 15.37 -2.29
C PHE A 161 -5.76 16.68 -2.33
N GLU A 162 -5.65 17.53 -1.30
CA GLU A 162 -6.33 18.82 -1.27
C GLU A 162 -5.86 19.79 -2.38
N ARG A 163 -4.62 19.69 -2.85
CA ARG A 163 -4.12 20.45 -4.00
C ARG A 163 -4.73 19.93 -5.31
N VAL A 164 -4.71 18.61 -5.53
CA VAL A 164 -5.33 17.98 -6.70
C VAL A 164 -6.82 18.35 -6.76
N LYS A 165 -7.54 18.22 -5.66
CA LYS A 165 -8.96 18.58 -5.55
C LYS A 165 -9.22 20.04 -5.94
N ARG A 166 -8.37 20.99 -5.52
CA ARG A 166 -8.48 22.38 -5.92
C ARG A 166 -8.22 22.57 -7.42
N GLU A 167 -7.23 21.89 -7.98
CA GLU A 167 -6.93 21.93 -9.42
C GLU A 167 -8.09 21.37 -10.23
N VAL A 168 -8.71 20.26 -9.80
CA VAL A 168 -9.92 19.68 -10.39
C VAL A 168 -11.08 20.70 -10.39
N ILE A 169 -11.34 21.37 -9.25
CA ILE A 169 -12.41 22.38 -9.15
C ILE A 169 -12.12 23.57 -10.08
N GLU A 170 -10.89 24.02 -10.18
CA GLU A 170 -10.50 25.12 -11.09
C GLU A 170 -10.63 24.72 -12.56
N PHE A 171 -10.28 23.46 -12.88
CA PHE A 171 -10.45 22.92 -14.22
C PHE A 171 -11.92 22.88 -14.63
N LEU A 172 -12.79 22.33 -13.77
CA LEU A 172 -14.24 22.24 -13.99
C LEU A 172 -14.91 23.62 -14.21
N LYS A 173 -14.40 24.67 -13.56
CA LYS A 173 -14.90 26.03 -13.76
C LYS A 173 -14.53 26.59 -15.15
N LYS A 174 -13.46 26.10 -15.77
CA LYS A 174 -12.95 26.58 -17.06
C LYS A 174 -13.46 25.75 -18.23
N ASP A 175 -13.56 24.44 -18.04
CA ASP A 175 -13.92 23.46 -19.06
C ASP A 175 -14.83 22.38 -18.47
N GLY A 176 -16.12 22.65 -18.41
CA GLY A 176 -17.13 21.73 -17.89
C GLY A 176 -17.40 20.54 -18.80
N ASP A 177 -17.03 20.59 -20.07
CA ASP A 177 -17.26 19.52 -21.05
C ASP A 177 -16.40 18.28 -20.78
N LYS A 178 -15.29 18.45 -20.04
CA LYS A 178 -14.37 17.38 -19.60
C LYS A 178 -14.56 16.99 -18.12
N SER A 179 -15.79 17.04 -17.62
CA SER A 179 -16.11 16.74 -16.22
C SER A 179 -15.71 15.30 -15.82
N ASP A 180 -15.90 14.34 -16.72
CA ASP A 180 -15.58 12.93 -16.46
C ASP A 180 -14.08 12.72 -16.22
N VAL A 181 -13.23 13.37 -17.05
CA VAL A 181 -11.77 13.37 -16.87
C VAL A 181 -11.39 13.97 -15.52
N ALA A 182 -11.99 15.08 -15.15
CA ALA A 182 -11.71 15.75 -13.88
C ALA A 182 -12.08 14.88 -12.66
N VAL A 183 -13.20 14.18 -12.73
CA VAL A 183 -13.63 13.23 -11.70
C VAL A 183 -12.69 12.01 -11.63
N ASP A 184 -12.32 11.43 -12.76
CA ASP A 184 -11.41 10.29 -12.81
C ASP A 184 -10.01 10.66 -12.24
N VAL A 185 -9.49 11.87 -12.53
CA VAL A 185 -8.25 12.38 -11.93
C VAL A 185 -8.37 12.53 -10.40
N LEU A 186 -9.51 13.01 -9.91
CA LEU A 186 -9.77 13.07 -8.46
C LEU A 186 -9.82 11.68 -7.83
N MET A 187 -10.39 10.70 -8.53
CA MET A 187 -10.43 9.31 -8.06
C MET A 187 -9.04 8.67 -8.00
N VAL A 188 -8.17 8.94 -8.99
CA VAL A 188 -6.75 8.52 -8.93
C VAL A 188 -6.07 9.07 -7.68
N ALA A 189 -6.25 10.36 -7.39
CA ALA A 189 -5.69 10.96 -6.18
C ALA A 189 -6.27 10.33 -4.89
N LYS A 190 -7.57 9.99 -4.89
CA LYS A 190 -8.21 9.32 -3.73
C LYS A 190 -7.68 7.90 -3.53
N TYR A 191 -7.42 7.15 -4.59
CA TYR A 191 -6.80 5.83 -4.45
C TYR A 191 -5.36 5.92 -3.93
N LEU A 192 -4.59 6.92 -4.35
CA LEU A 192 -3.25 7.16 -3.82
C LEU A 192 -3.27 7.51 -2.32
N GLU A 193 -4.21 8.34 -1.88
CA GLU A 193 -4.39 8.68 -0.47
C GLU A 193 -4.75 7.41 0.33
N ARG A 194 -5.66 6.57 -0.16
CA ARG A 194 -6.00 5.30 0.50
C ARG A 194 -4.84 4.32 0.60
N ILE A 195 -3.94 4.30 -0.39
CA ILE A 195 -2.70 3.51 -0.31
C ILE A 195 -1.82 4.04 0.84
N ALA A 196 -1.72 5.36 1.01
CA ALA A 196 -0.99 5.96 2.12
C ALA A 196 -1.62 5.63 3.48
N ASP A 197 -2.96 5.73 3.61
CA ASP A 197 -3.71 5.31 4.80
C ASP A 197 -3.35 3.86 5.22
N HIS A 198 -3.29 2.94 4.25
CA HIS A 198 -2.90 1.56 4.52
C HIS A 198 -1.43 1.43 4.94
N ALA A 199 -0.52 2.28 4.42
CA ALA A 199 0.86 2.31 4.88
C ALA A 199 0.98 2.82 6.34
N VAL A 200 0.15 3.78 6.75
CA VAL A 200 0.02 4.22 8.15
C VAL A 200 -0.47 3.06 9.02
N ASN A 201 -1.52 2.33 8.60
CA ASN A 201 -1.98 1.14 9.33
C ASN A 201 -0.86 0.12 9.56
N VAL A 202 0.00 -0.13 8.56
CA VAL A 202 1.16 -1.03 8.72
C VAL A 202 2.10 -0.54 9.82
N CYS A 203 2.30 0.77 9.95
CA CYS A 203 3.12 1.34 11.01
C CYS A 203 2.47 1.23 12.40
N GLU A 204 1.17 1.46 12.52
CA GLU A 204 0.41 1.19 13.75
C GLU A 204 0.52 -0.28 14.17
N TRP A 205 0.44 -1.20 13.20
CA TRP A 205 0.66 -2.63 13.43
C TRP A 205 2.10 -2.94 13.86
N THR A 206 3.08 -2.17 13.40
CA THR A 206 4.48 -2.31 13.85
C THR A 206 4.62 -1.98 15.33
N GLU A 207 4.04 -0.87 15.77
CA GLU A 207 4.00 -0.49 17.19
C GLU A 207 3.28 -1.52 18.05
N PHE A 208 2.11 -2.02 17.59
CA PHE A 208 1.39 -3.09 18.28
C PHE A 208 2.23 -4.38 18.39
N SER A 209 2.94 -4.76 17.35
CA SER A 209 3.79 -5.97 17.36
C SER A 209 4.84 -5.90 18.45
N ASP A 210 5.38 -4.73 18.76
CA ASP A 210 6.37 -4.53 19.81
C ASP A 210 5.74 -4.35 21.20
N THR A 211 4.80 -3.44 21.33
CA THR A 211 4.23 -3.03 22.63
C THR A 211 3.08 -3.90 23.13
N GLY A 212 2.29 -4.48 22.21
CA GLY A 212 1.03 -5.16 22.51
C GLY A 212 -0.16 -4.20 22.71
N ALA A 213 0.03 -2.90 22.42
CA ALA A 213 -0.98 -1.86 22.51
C ALA A 213 -1.33 -1.31 21.10
N VAL A 214 -2.57 -0.88 20.92
CA VAL A 214 -3.00 -0.08 19.77
C VAL A 214 -3.41 1.29 20.31
N GLY A 215 -2.64 2.33 19.96
CA GLY A 215 -2.75 3.62 20.62
C GLY A 215 -2.58 3.47 22.15
N ASP A 216 -3.48 4.05 22.92
CA ASP A 216 -3.47 3.98 24.40
C ASP A 216 -4.08 2.70 24.98
N VAL A 217 -4.52 1.74 24.15
CA VAL A 217 -5.24 0.53 24.61
C VAL A 217 -4.35 -0.70 24.54
N MET A 218 -3.98 -1.26 25.69
CA MET A 218 -3.30 -2.55 25.78
C MET A 218 -4.26 -3.66 25.36
N ILE A 219 -3.88 -4.46 24.37
CA ILE A 219 -4.69 -5.57 23.83
C ILE A 219 -4.11 -6.92 24.28
N LEU A 220 -2.78 -7.07 24.34
CA LEU A 220 -2.09 -8.30 24.74
C LEU A 220 -0.90 -8.02 25.68
#